data_a222e3c4b7aac39f0c44b3515debd9a0
#
_entry.id   a222e3c4b7aac39f0c44b3515debd9a0
#
_cell.length_a   1.000
_cell.length_b   1.000
_cell.length_c   1.000
_cell.angle_alpha   90.00
_cell.angle_beta   90.00
_cell.angle_gamma   90.00
#
_symmetry.space_group_name_H-M   'P 1'
#
loop_
_entity.id
_entity.type
_entity.pdbx_description
1 polymer ?
#
loop_
_entity_poly.entity_id
_entity_poly.type
_entity_poly.pdbx_seq_one_letter_code
_entity_poly.pdbx_strand_id
1 'polypeptide(L)'
;MKKMLFFALALALALYYAPCGAEDSGMKIRLIVEDKVLTATLIDSKTTRDFISLLPLTLTLKDYAGTEKIIDLPKRLSTEGAPSGGDPSVGDITYYAPWGNLAIFYRDFGFSSGLVILGKIDSGIEAFNVPGSVRMTIELIK
;
A
#
# COMPACT_ATOMS: atom_id res chain seq x y z
N MET A 1 -61.94 -18.45 -40.91
CA MET A 1 -61.40 -17.43 -40.01
C MET A 1 -60.15 -17.97 -39.33
N LYS A 2 -58.98 -17.52 -39.77
CA LYS A 2 -57.72 -17.96 -39.15
C LYS A 2 -57.32 -16.86 -38.15
N LYS A 3 -57.32 -17.24 -36.87
CA LYS A 3 -56.75 -16.42 -35.83
C LYS A 3 -55.23 -16.61 -35.85
N MET A 4 -54.52 -15.59 -36.28
CA MET A 4 -53.07 -15.57 -36.13
C MET A 4 -52.71 -15.21 -34.69
N LEU A 5 -52.15 -16.17 -33.97
CA LEU A 5 -51.55 -15.90 -32.67
C LEU A 5 -50.13 -15.35 -32.92
N PHE A 6 -49.96 -14.06 -32.67
CA PHE A 6 -48.64 -13.49 -32.57
C PHE A 6 -48.05 -13.83 -31.21
N PHE A 7 -47.12 -14.75 -31.18
CA PHE A 7 -46.24 -14.92 -30.03
C PHE A 7 -45.18 -13.84 -30.11
N ALA A 8 -45.34 -12.80 -29.29
CA ALA A 8 -44.30 -11.85 -29.03
C ALA A 8 -43.27 -12.52 -28.12
N LEU A 9 -42.18 -12.97 -28.73
CA LEU A 9 -41.02 -13.45 -27.98
C LEU A 9 -40.30 -12.22 -27.40
N ALA A 10 -40.65 -11.87 -26.17
CA ALA A 10 -39.91 -10.87 -25.43
C ALA A 10 -38.53 -11.47 -25.07
N LEU A 11 -37.55 -11.16 -25.89
CA LEU A 11 -36.16 -11.47 -25.58
C LEU A 11 -35.73 -10.54 -24.44
N ALA A 12 -35.85 -11.01 -23.22
CA ALA A 12 -35.31 -10.33 -22.07
C ALA A 12 -33.76 -10.43 -22.17
N LEU A 13 -33.17 -9.38 -22.75
CA LEU A 13 -31.76 -9.17 -22.68
C LEU A 13 -31.42 -8.84 -21.23
N ALA A 14 -31.14 -9.86 -20.44
CA ALA A 14 -30.57 -9.67 -19.13
C ALA A 14 -29.15 -9.12 -19.37
N LEU A 15 -29.04 -7.78 -19.31
CA LEU A 15 -27.78 -7.11 -19.18
C LEU A 15 -27.18 -7.56 -17.85
N TYR A 16 -26.38 -8.60 -17.90
CA TYR A 16 -25.50 -8.93 -16.79
C TYR A 16 -24.50 -7.76 -16.70
N TYR A 17 -24.83 -6.76 -15.91
CA TYR A 17 -23.83 -5.88 -15.37
C TYR A 17 -23.00 -6.74 -14.45
N ALA A 18 -21.89 -7.25 -14.97
CA ALA A 18 -20.82 -7.69 -14.11
C ALA A 18 -20.45 -6.47 -13.26
N PRO A 19 -20.51 -6.57 -11.92
CA PRO A 19 -19.98 -5.49 -11.12
C PRO A 19 -18.53 -5.37 -11.55
N CYS A 20 -18.19 -4.25 -12.18
CA CYS A 20 -16.82 -3.83 -12.33
C CYS A 20 -16.37 -3.54 -10.90
N GLY A 21 -16.00 -4.60 -10.15
CA GLY A 21 -15.26 -4.42 -8.93
C GLY A 21 -14.06 -3.63 -9.37
N ALA A 22 -13.89 -2.42 -8.83
CA ALA A 22 -12.63 -1.73 -8.92
C ALA A 22 -11.62 -2.77 -8.42
N GLU A 23 -10.99 -3.47 -9.35
CA GLU A 23 -9.83 -4.27 -9.01
C GLU A 23 -8.88 -3.27 -8.40
N ASP A 24 -8.63 -3.46 -7.12
CA ASP A 24 -7.59 -2.77 -6.40
C ASP A 24 -6.31 -3.18 -7.10
N SER A 25 -5.92 -2.43 -8.14
CA SER A 25 -4.74 -2.71 -8.96
C SER A 25 -3.45 -2.52 -8.18
N GLY A 26 -3.58 -2.17 -6.88
CA GLY A 26 -2.49 -2.06 -5.94
C GLY A 26 -1.91 -3.40 -5.57
N MET A 27 -0.60 -3.45 -5.51
CA MET A 27 0.12 -4.61 -4.99
C MET A 27 -0.11 -4.72 -3.49
N LYS A 28 -0.36 -5.95 -3.03
CA LYS A 28 -0.59 -6.21 -1.62
C LYS A 28 0.64 -6.81 -0.96
N ILE A 29 0.95 -6.32 0.22
CA ILE A 29 1.98 -6.86 1.08
C ILE A 29 1.41 -7.23 2.44
N ARG A 30 2.07 -8.20 3.09
CA ARG A 30 1.80 -8.58 4.48
C ARG A 30 2.89 -8.01 5.35
N LEU A 31 2.49 -7.42 6.47
CA LEU A 31 3.39 -6.92 7.50
C LEU A 31 3.14 -7.73 8.77
N ILE A 32 4.16 -8.42 9.25
CA ILE A 32 4.11 -9.11 10.53
C ILE A 32 4.84 -8.22 11.51
N VAL A 33 4.09 -7.53 12.36
CA VAL A 33 4.58 -6.54 13.32
C VAL A 33 4.48 -7.15 14.71
N GLU A 34 5.61 -7.58 15.25
CA GLU A 34 5.68 -8.41 16.46
C GLU A 34 4.82 -9.67 16.26
N ASP A 35 3.69 -9.80 16.97
CA ASP A 35 2.74 -10.91 16.86
C ASP A 35 1.50 -10.58 16.01
N LYS A 36 1.43 -9.38 15.42
CA LYS A 36 0.27 -8.89 14.67
C LYS A 36 0.52 -9.00 13.17
N VAL A 37 -0.52 -9.40 12.43
CA VAL A 37 -0.48 -9.50 10.98
C VAL A 37 -1.34 -8.41 10.38
N LEU A 38 -0.70 -7.53 9.61
CA LEU A 38 -1.34 -6.44 8.89
C LEU A 38 -1.19 -6.65 7.39
N THR A 39 -2.02 -6.00 6.62
CA THR A 39 -1.86 -5.89 5.16
C THR A 39 -1.74 -4.42 4.76
N ALA A 40 -1.09 -4.20 3.64
CA ALA A 40 -0.96 -2.87 3.06
C ALA A 40 -1.13 -2.95 1.54
N THR A 41 -1.58 -1.83 0.98
CA THR A 41 -1.74 -1.66 -0.47
C THR A 41 -0.69 -0.69 -0.95
N LEU A 42 0.09 -1.11 -1.95
CA LEU A 42 1.16 -0.30 -2.52
C LEU A 42 0.72 0.36 -3.82
N ILE A 43 1.21 1.56 -4.07
CA ILE A 43 1.05 2.29 -5.31
C ILE A 43 2.00 1.68 -6.36
N ASP A 44 1.52 1.45 -7.57
CA ASP A 44 2.40 1.02 -8.66
C ASP A 44 3.29 2.17 -9.12
N SER A 45 4.58 2.03 -8.85
CA SER A 45 5.62 2.98 -9.25
C SER A 45 6.95 2.24 -9.36
N LYS A 46 7.92 2.87 -10.00
CA LYS A 46 9.26 2.30 -10.09
C LYS A 46 9.91 2.15 -8.72
N THR A 47 9.74 3.13 -7.84
CA THR A 47 10.23 3.07 -6.47
C THR A 47 9.62 1.90 -5.70
N THR A 48 8.31 1.71 -5.83
CA THR A 48 7.61 0.58 -5.20
C THR A 48 8.07 -0.76 -5.76
N ARG A 49 8.25 -0.88 -7.06
CA ARG A 49 8.75 -2.12 -7.68
C ARG A 49 10.16 -2.46 -7.21
N ASP A 50 11.04 -1.47 -7.07
CA ASP A 50 12.36 -1.66 -6.47
C ASP A 50 12.24 -2.16 -5.02
N PHE A 51 11.35 -1.57 -4.25
CA PHE A 51 11.09 -2.00 -2.86
C PHE A 51 10.64 -3.46 -2.81
N ILE A 52 9.67 -3.83 -3.65
CA ILE A 52 9.15 -5.21 -3.71
C ILE A 52 10.24 -6.20 -4.07
N SER A 53 11.21 -5.82 -4.90
CA SER A 53 12.32 -6.69 -5.29
C SER A 53 13.22 -7.10 -4.12
N LEU A 54 13.15 -6.38 -3.00
CA LEU A 54 13.91 -6.68 -1.78
C LEU A 54 13.21 -7.68 -0.86
N LEU A 55 11.90 -7.93 -1.09
CA LEU A 55 11.09 -8.77 -0.20
C LEU A 55 11.39 -10.27 -0.38
N PRO A 56 11.32 -11.08 0.67
CA PRO A 56 10.94 -10.72 2.04
C PRO A 56 12.05 -10.00 2.80
N LEU A 57 11.66 -9.13 3.72
CA LEU A 57 12.58 -8.43 4.61
C LEU A 57 12.14 -8.57 6.06
N THR A 58 13.09 -8.78 6.97
CA THR A 58 12.86 -8.65 8.42
C THR A 58 13.71 -7.50 8.92
N LEU A 59 13.06 -6.51 9.52
CA LEU A 59 13.68 -5.26 9.92
C LEU A 59 13.26 -4.89 11.34
N THR A 60 14.13 -4.20 12.06
CA THR A 60 13.82 -3.59 13.34
C THR A 60 13.81 -2.08 13.16
N LEU A 61 12.62 -1.49 13.22
CA LEU A 61 12.43 -0.06 13.02
C LEU A 61 12.55 0.65 14.35
N LYS A 62 13.19 1.83 14.33
CA LYS A 62 13.34 2.72 15.49
C LYS A 62 12.31 3.85 15.41
N ASP A 63 11.93 4.36 16.57
CA ASP A 63 11.12 5.56 16.64
C ASP A 63 11.92 6.79 16.17
N TYR A 64 11.26 7.67 15.43
CA TYR A 64 11.81 8.95 15.04
C TYR A 64 10.81 10.06 15.34
N ALA A 65 11.24 11.00 16.19
CA ALA A 65 10.48 12.20 16.56
C ALA A 65 9.06 11.96 17.09
N GLY A 66 8.70 10.74 17.53
CA GLY A 66 7.35 10.41 17.96
C GLY A 66 6.31 10.48 16.83
N THR A 67 6.73 10.32 15.59
CA THR A 67 5.90 10.51 14.39
C THR A 67 5.91 9.29 13.50
N GLU A 68 7.05 8.60 13.42
CA GLU A 68 7.27 7.52 12.47
C GLU A 68 8.23 6.46 13.01
N LYS A 69 8.15 5.27 12.42
CA LYS A 69 9.12 4.19 12.64
C LYS A 69 10.01 4.08 11.39
N ILE A 70 11.31 4.12 11.57
CA ILE A 70 12.28 4.17 10.48
C ILE A 70 13.32 3.07 10.56
N ILE A 71 13.83 2.66 9.40
CA ILE A 71 14.99 1.78 9.25
C ILE A 71 15.63 1.98 7.88
N ASP A 72 16.95 1.96 7.84
CA ASP A 72 17.69 1.97 6.59
C ASP A 72 17.40 0.69 5.79
N LEU A 73 17.12 0.84 4.51
CA LEU A 73 16.99 -0.29 3.61
C LEU A 73 18.37 -0.82 3.19
N PRO A 74 18.47 -2.14 2.87
CA PRO A 74 19.74 -2.72 2.46
C PRO A 74 20.24 -2.19 1.12
N LYS A 75 19.36 -1.55 0.33
CA LYS A 75 19.67 -0.98 -0.98
C LYS A 75 18.85 0.29 -1.20
N ARG A 76 19.46 1.28 -1.85
CA ARG A 76 18.72 2.46 -2.30
C ARG A 76 17.73 2.10 -3.39
N LEU A 77 16.54 2.70 -3.32
CA LEU A 77 15.50 2.53 -4.31
C LEU A 77 15.61 3.58 -5.41
N SER A 78 15.18 3.24 -6.62
CA SER A 78 15.03 4.21 -7.69
C SER A 78 13.96 5.25 -7.33
N THR A 79 14.25 6.50 -7.60
CA THR A 79 13.27 7.60 -7.48
C THR A 79 12.84 8.14 -8.83
N GLU A 80 13.14 7.39 -9.91
CA GLU A 80 12.75 7.78 -11.27
C GLU A 80 11.24 7.88 -11.40
N GLY A 81 10.77 9.04 -11.85
CA GLY A 81 9.36 9.34 -12.00
C GLY A 81 8.63 9.67 -10.69
N ALA A 82 9.33 9.66 -9.55
CA ALA A 82 8.73 10.03 -8.27
C ALA A 82 8.51 11.55 -8.18
N PRO A 83 7.45 11.99 -7.46
CA PRO A 83 7.29 13.40 -7.12
C PRO A 83 8.50 13.93 -6.31
N SER A 84 8.68 15.26 -6.29
CA SER A 84 9.77 15.90 -5.56
C SER A 84 9.69 15.70 -4.04
N GLY A 85 8.53 15.36 -3.54
CA GLY A 85 8.29 15.07 -2.14
C GLY A 85 6.86 14.61 -1.91
N GLY A 86 6.52 14.38 -0.66
CA GLY A 86 5.20 13.90 -0.27
C GLY A 86 4.75 14.50 1.06
N ASP A 87 3.44 14.46 1.28
CA ASP A 87 2.77 14.89 2.49
C ASP A 87 2.19 13.64 3.17
N PRO A 88 2.94 13.01 4.10
CA PRO A 88 2.52 11.74 4.66
C PRO A 88 1.38 11.91 5.66
N SER A 89 0.47 10.95 5.66
CA SER A 89 -0.59 10.81 6.65
C SER A 89 -0.48 9.49 7.40
N VAL A 90 -1.24 9.36 8.48
CA VAL A 90 -1.27 8.15 9.32
C VAL A 90 -1.50 6.92 8.46
N GLY A 91 -0.65 5.92 8.63
CA GLY A 91 -0.70 4.66 7.88
C GLY A 91 0.16 4.63 6.63
N ASP A 92 0.75 5.74 6.22
CA ASP A 92 1.58 5.77 5.02
C ASP A 92 2.89 5.02 5.21
N ILE A 93 3.21 4.20 4.22
CA ILE A 93 4.50 3.54 4.06
C ILE A 93 5.28 4.35 3.05
N THR A 94 6.46 4.84 3.44
CA THR A 94 7.23 5.79 2.64
C THR A 94 8.70 5.40 2.53
N TYR A 95 9.35 5.96 1.52
CA TYR A 95 10.78 5.91 1.33
C TYR A 95 11.34 7.34 1.38
N TYR A 96 12.22 7.62 2.33
CA TYR A 96 12.90 8.91 2.44
C TYR A 96 14.21 8.82 1.69
N ALA A 97 14.22 9.30 0.45
CA ALA A 97 15.34 9.16 -0.46
C ALA A 97 16.65 9.78 0.03
N PRO A 98 16.66 10.96 0.70
CA PRO A 98 17.90 11.54 1.20
C PRO A 98 18.68 10.62 2.15
N TRP A 99 17.99 9.82 2.96
CA TRP A 99 18.61 8.89 3.90
C TRP A 99 18.60 7.43 3.43
N GLY A 100 17.79 7.11 2.41
CA GLY A 100 17.66 5.73 1.93
C GLY A 100 16.91 4.84 2.91
N ASN A 101 16.00 5.38 3.72
CA ASN A 101 15.28 4.64 4.72
C ASN A 101 13.80 4.44 4.39
N LEU A 102 13.25 3.37 4.98
CA LEU A 102 11.83 3.14 5.07
C LEU A 102 11.29 3.92 6.27
N ALA A 103 10.16 4.59 6.11
CA ALA A 103 9.49 5.30 7.18
C ALA A 103 7.99 4.99 7.16
N ILE A 104 7.47 4.52 8.29
CA ILE A 104 6.04 4.21 8.46
C ILE A 104 5.47 5.19 9.46
N PHE A 105 4.52 6.00 8.99
CA PHE A 105 3.94 7.09 9.77
C PHE A 105 2.75 6.60 10.60
N TYR A 106 2.82 6.81 11.89
CA TYR A 106 1.68 6.58 12.79
C TYR A 106 1.06 7.89 13.30
N ARG A 107 1.58 9.02 12.80
CA ARG A 107 1.01 10.37 12.95
C ARG A 107 1.14 11.13 11.63
N ASP A 108 0.28 12.12 11.43
CA ASP A 108 0.43 13.02 10.29
C ASP A 108 1.69 13.87 10.44
N PHE A 109 2.28 14.19 9.28
CA PHE A 109 3.45 15.06 9.18
C PHE A 109 3.25 15.97 7.97
N GLY A 110 3.90 17.11 7.89
CA GLY A 110 3.80 18.01 6.76
C GLY A 110 4.59 17.53 5.53
N PHE A 111 4.53 18.30 4.46
CA PHE A 111 5.27 18.02 3.24
C PHE A 111 6.77 17.87 3.52
N SER A 112 7.35 16.80 3.00
CA SER A 112 8.77 16.49 3.09
C SER A 112 9.38 16.33 1.71
N SER A 113 10.36 17.15 1.37
CA SER A 113 11.12 17.02 0.13
C SER A 113 11.89 15.70 0.13
N GLY A 114 11.84 14.96 -0.99
CA GLY A 114 12.51 13.67 -1.13
C GLY A 114 11.79 12.49 -0.50
N LEU A 115 10.60 12.70 0.07
CA LEU A 115 9.77 11.61 0.59
C LEU A 115 8.91 11.03 -0.53
N VAL A 116 9.00 9.72 -0.74
CA VAL A 116 8.21 8.99 -1.73
C VAL A 116 7.20 8.10 -1.01
N ILE A 117 5.92 8.32 -1.27
CA ILE A 117 4.87 7.47 -0.70
C ILE A 117 4.79 6.18 -1.51
N LEU A 118 5.00 5.04 -0.85
CA LEU A 118 4.94 3.71 -1.47
C LEU A 118 3.55 3.10 -1.40
N GLY A 119 2.80 3.41 -0.35
CA GLY A 119 1.48 2.86 -0.12
C GLY A 119 0.95 3.17 1.26
N LYS A 120 -0.06 2.43 1.67
CA LYS A 120 -0.76 2.64 2.94
C LYS A 120 -1.13 1.31 3.58
N ILE A 121 -0.98 1.25 4.91
CA ILE A 121 -1.49 0.15 5.71
C ILE A 121 -3.01 0.18 5.69
N ASP A 122 -3.63 -0.96 5.39
CA ASP A 122 -5.08 -1.06 5.22
C ASP A 122 -5.81 -0.83 6.56
N SER A 123 -5.28 -1.41 7.64
CA SER A 123 -5.78 -1.22 9.01
C SER A 123 -4.74 -1.68 10.03
N GLY A 124 -4.86 -1.24 11.29
CA GLY A 124 -3.99 -1.69 12.36
C GLY A 124 -2.73 -0.85 12.56
N ILE A 125 -2.70 0.37 12.08
CA ILE A 125 -1.55 1.28 12.22
C ILE A 125 -1.13 1.49 13.69
N GLU A 126 -2.04 1.33 14.62
CA GLU A 126 -1.76 1.44 16.06
C GLU A 126 -0.68 0.46 16.54
N ALA A 127 -0.39 -0.60 15.78
CA ALA A 127 0.72 -1.51 16.08
C ALA A 127 2.08 -0.81 16.04
N PHE A 128 2.19 0.30 15.31
CA PHE A 128 3.40 1.11 15.22
C PHE A 128 3.44 2.24 16.24
N ASN A 129 2.30 2.64 16.80
CA ASN A 129 2.22 3.70 17.80
C ASN A 129 2.54 3.15 19.19
N VAL A 130 3.75 2.66 19.35
CA VAL A 130 4.27 2.09 20.61
C VAL A 130 5.63 2.69 20.90
N PRO A 131 6.04 2.80 22.17
CA PRO A 131 7.39 3.26 22.51
C PRO A 131 8.47 2.31 21.98
N GLY A 132 9.63 2.87 21.62
CA GLY A 132 10.79 2.10 21.25
C GLY A 132 10.72 1.49 19.87
N SER A 133 11.44 0.40 19.68
CA SER A 133 11.58 -0.28 18.39
C SER A 133 10.48 -1.30 18.17
N VAL A 134 10.15 -1.53 16.89
CA VAL A 134 9.27 -2.62 16.46
C VAL A 134 9.98 -3.52 15.47
N ARG A 135 9.82 -4.82 15.62
CA ARG A 135 10.30 -5.80 14.65
C ARG A 135 9.19 -6.10 13.64
N MET A 136 9.56 -6.08 12.37
CA MET A 136 8.60 -6.26 11.27
C MET A 136 9.19 -7.16 10.20
N THR A 137 8.39 -8.12 9.73
CA THR A 137 8.65 -8.89 8.50
C THR A 137 7.68 -8.43 7.43
N ILE A 138 8.21 -8.18 6.23
CA ILE A 138 7.43 -7.74 5.07
C ILE A 138 7.49 -8.82 4.01
N GLU A 139 6.33 -9.23 3.52
CA GLU A 139 6.19 -10.26 2.49
C GLU A 139 5.24 -9.79 1.40
N LEU A 140 5.55 -10.15 0.14
CA LEU A 140 4.62 -9.93 -0.97
C LEU A 140 3.48 -10.96 -0.90
N ILE A 141 2.26 -10.50 -1.04
CA ILE A 141 1.08 -11.36 -1.19
C ILE A 141 0.90 -11.66 -2.69
N LYS A 142 0.96 -12.92 -3.02
CA LYS A 142 0.77 -13.41 -4.39
C LYS A 142 -0.66 -13.85 -4.62
#